data_32ca7b3f687251c3722243a44e5764db
#
_entry.id   32ca7b3f687251c3722243a44e5764db
#
_cell.length_a   1.000
_cell.length_b   1.000
_cell.length_c   1.000
_cell.angle_alpha   90.00
_cell.angle_beta   90.00
_cell.angle_gamma   90.00
#
_symmetry.space_group_name_H-M   'P 1'
#
loop_
_entity.id
_entity.type
_entity.pdbx_description
1 polymer ?
#
loop_
_entity_poly.entity_id
_entity_poly.type
_entity_poly.pdbx_seq_one_letter_code
_entity_poly.pdbx_strand_id
1 'polypeptide(L)'
;ARELLQRRPEIRTLFLVGSCPSEVIKLDLARAAERLNDELQGRVRVVNYSGSGIETTFTQGEDGALAALVPLLPASDERQLLLVGTLADAVEDRLIHLFGRLGINRVSSLPPRQSTALPAVGPGTTVLLTQPFLTETARLLRDRGATVLTAPLSLIHI
;
A
#
# COMPACT_ATOMS: atom_id res chain seq x y z
N ALA A 1 20.48 -0.39 -5.42
CA ALA A 1 19.89 0.35 -4.29
C ALA A 1 20.82 1.45 -3.78
N ARG A 2 22.05 1.15 -3.33
CA ARG A 2 22.98 2.13 -2.75
C ARG A 2 23.25 3.31 -3.66
N GLU A 3 23.62 3.07 -4.92
CA GLU A 3 23.89 4.13 -5.90
C GLU A 3 22.65 5.02 -6.15
N LEU A 4 21.46 4.41 -6.21
CA LEU A 4 20.21 5.15 -6.33
C LEU A 4 20.00 6.10 -5.15
N LEU A 5 20.20 5.60 -3.93
CA LEU A 5 20.03 6.40 -2.71
C LEU A 5 21.09 7.49 -2.52
N GLN A 6 22.28 7.32 -3.09
CA GLN A 6 23.28 8.38 -3.14
C GLN A 6 22.86 9.52 -4.10
N ARG A 7 22.23 9.17 -5.23
CA ARG A 7 21.73 10.14 -6.22
C ARG A 7 20.40 10.78 -5.81
N ARG A 8 19.59 10.06 -5.02
CA ARG A 8 18.25 10.47 -4.61
C ARG A 8 18.09 10.31 -3.08
N PRO A 9 18.69 11.20 -2.29
CA PRO A 9 18.68 11.10 -0.81
C PRO A 9 17.32 11.35 -0.17
N GLU A 10 16.38 11.89 -0.93
CA GLU A 10 15.00 12.13 -0.50
C GLU A 10 14.14 10.87 -0.43
N ILE A 11 14.56 9.77 -1.06
CA ILE A 11 13.82 8.50 -1.06
C ILE A 11 13.72 7.96 0.37
N ARG A 12 12.52 7.63 0.82
CA ARG A 12 12.22 7.03 2.14
C ARG A 12 11.73 5.60 2.04
N THR A 13 11.16 5.20 0.91
CA THR A 13 10.69 3.83 0.65
C THR A 13 11.21 3.34 -0.69
N LEU A 14 11.73 2.12 -0.72
CA LEU A 14 12.26 1.47 -1.91
C LEU A 14 11.65 0.08 -2.04
N PHE A 15 10.98 -0.18 -3.14
CA PHE A 15 10.52 -1.53 -3.48
C PHE A 15 11.61 -2.29 -4.22
N LEU A 16 11.96 -3.48 -3.72
CA LEU A 16 12.70 -4.49 -4.46
C LEU A 16 11.69 -5.38 -5.17
N VAL A 17 11.62 -5.24 -6.48
CA VAL A 17 10.68 -5.99 -7.31
C VAL A 17 11.42 -7.11 -8.03
N GLY A 18 10.89 -8.33 -7.92
CA GLY A 18 11.37 -9.48 -8.69
C GLY A 18 11.12 -9.30 -10.19
N SER A 19 12.01 -9.86 -10.98
CA SER A 19 11.87 -9.97 -12.43
C SER A 19 11.92 -11.43 -12.85
N CYS A 20 11.41 -11.78 -14.04
CA CYS A 20 11.47 -13.14 -14.55
C CYS A 20 12.89 -13.78 -14.43
N PRO A 21 13.98 -13.10 -14.80
CA PRO A 21 15.32 -13.62 -14.55
C PRO A 21 15.65 -13.86 -13.09
N SER A 22 15.24 -12.99 -12.17
CA SER A 22 15.51 -13.15 -10.74
C SER A 22 14.80 -14.37 -10.15
N GLU A 23 13.63 -14.72 -10.66
CA GLU A 23 12.90 -15.93 -10.26
C GLU A 23 13.53 -17.20 -10.81
N VAL A 24 13.91 -17.18 -12.08
CA VAL A 24 14.59 -18.33 -12.70
C VAL A 24 15.87 -18.70 -11.93
N ILE A 25 16.66 -17.73 -11.52
CA ILE A 25 17.88 -17.94 -10.73
C ILE A 25 17.61 -18.06 -9.22
N LYS A 26 16.33 -18.02 -8.80
CA LYS A 26 15.89 -18.10 -7.39
C LYS A 26 16.61 -17.08 -6.49
N LEU A 27 16.69 -15.84 -6.95
CA LEU A 27 17.30 -14.76 -6.16
C LEU A 27 16.46 -14.46 -4.92
N ASP A 28 17.04 -14.60 -3.73
CA ASP A 28 16.36 -14.33 -2.47
C ASP A 28 16.27 -12.81 -2.21
N LEU A 29 15.21 -12.20 -2.77
CA LEU A 29 14.93 -10.77 -2.63
C LEU A 29 14.49 -10.40 -1.21
N ALA A 30 13.86 -11.33 -0.47
CA ALA A 30 13.46 -11.09 0.90
C ALA A 30 14.69 -10.85 1.78
N ARG A 31 15.66 -11.77 1.70
CA ARG A 31 16.93 -11.63 2.41
C ARG A 31 17.75 -10.41 1.96
N ALA A 32 17.66 -10.06 0.67
CA ALA A 32 18.29 -8.84 0.17
C ALA A 32 17.65 -7.57 0.75
N ALA A 33 16.32 -7.54 0.90
CA ALA A 33 15.59 -6.44 1.52
C ALA A 33 15.94 -6.32 3.02
N GLU A 34 15.98 -7.43 3.75
CA GLU A 34 16.39 -7.45 5.17
C GLU A 34 17.77 -6.84 5.35
N ARG A 35 18.78 -7.32 4.61
CA ARG A 35 20.14 -6.79 4.67
C ARG A 35 20.23 -5.29 4.36
N LEU A 36 19.44 -4.82 3.37
CA LEU A 36 19.42 -3.41 3.04
C LEU A 36 18.73 -2.58 4.13
N ASN A 37 17.68 -3.09 4.78
CA ASN A 37 17.05 -2.43 5.90
C ASN A 37 18.01 -2.30 7.09
N ASP A 38 18.75 -3.35 7.42
CA ASP A 38 19.76 -3.33 8.49
C ASP A 38 20.86 -2.31 8.18
N GLU A 39 21.36 -2.30 6.95
CA GLU A 39 22.41 -1.37 6.51
C GLU A 39 21.95 0.09 6.52
N LEU A 40 20.71 0.34 6.10
CA LEU A 40 20.14 1.68 5.98
C LEU A 40 19.61 2.25 7.31
N GLN A 41 19.57 1.43 8.37
CA GLN A 41 19.25 1.84 9.74
C GLN A 41 18.00 2.72 9.86
N GLY A 42 16.94 2.39 9.12
CA GLY A 42 15.67 3.11 9.14
C GLY A 42 15.63 4.43 8.36
N ARG A 43 16.72 4.87 7.74
CA ARG A 43 16.71 6.06 6.86
C ARG A 43 15.85 5.87 5.63
N VAL A 44 15.88 4.66 5.08
CA VAL A 44 15.07 4.22 3.96
C VAL A 44 14.51 2.86 4.30
N ARG A 45 13.24 2.65 4.05
CA ARG A 45 12.60 1.35 4.21
C ARG A 45 12.61 0.60 2.89
N VAL A 46 13.20 -0.59 2.91
CA VAL A 46 13.22 -1.47 1.74
C VAL A 46 12.15 -2.52 1.89
N VAL A 47 11.24 -2.56 0.94
CA VAL A 47 10.11 -3.48 0.89
C VAL A 47 10.38 -4.52 -0.20
N ASN A 48 10.37 -5.79 0.17
CA ASN A 48 10.39 -6.86 -0.82
C ASN A 48 9.01 -7.02 -1.43
N TYR A 49 8.96 -7.05 -2.75
CA TYR A 49 7.79 -7.43 -3.52
C TYR A 49 8.19 -8.51 -4.54
N SER A 50 7.80 -9.75 -4.27
CA SER A 50 7.99 -10.84 -5.21
C SER A 50 6.67 -11.07 -5.97
N GLY A 51 6.57 -10.46 -7.12
CA GLY A 51 5.48 -10.65 -8.05
C GLY A 51 6.07 -10.53 -9.44
N SER A 52 6.39 -11.65 -10.06
CA SER A 52 6.72 -11.66 -11.48
C SER A 52 5.46 -11.91 -12.29
N GLY A 53 5.48 -11.45 -13.53
CA GLY A 53 4.42 -11.77 -14.49
C GLY A 53 4.35 -13.25 -14.90
N ILE A 54 5.19 -14.10 -14.32
CA ILE A 54 5.17 -15.57 -14.56
C ILE A 54 4.18 -16.26 -13.61
N GLU A 55 4.18 -15.85 -12.33
CA GLU A 55 3.42 -16.54 -11.28
C GLU A 55 2.22 -15.74 -10.77
N THR A 56 2.18 -14.42 -11.04
CA THR A 56 1.14 -13.53 -10.52
C THR A 56 0.36 -12.82 -11.60
N THR A 57 -0.96 -12.73 -11.41
CA THR A 57 -1.81 -11.87 -12.22
C THR A 57 -1.64 -10.40 -11.82
N PHE A 58 -2.10 -9.47 -12.67
CA PHE A 58 -2.09 -8.04 -12.35
C PHE A 58 -2.81 -7.71 -11.02
N THR A 59 -3.96 -8.34 -10.78
CA THR A 59 -4.76 -8.14 -9.56
C THR A 59 -4.06 -8.65 -8.31
N GLN A 60 -3.39 -9.80 -8.39
CA GLN A 60 -2.55 -10.32 -7.31
C GLN A 60 -1.33 -9.41 -7.06
N GLY A 61 -0.79 -8.83 -8.14
CA GLY A 61 0.30 -7.85 -8.06
C GLY A 61 -0.09 -6.61 -7.28
N GLU A 62 -1.25 -6.04 -7.57
CA GLU A 62 -1.78 -4.87 -6.85
C GLU A 62 -2.02 -5.19 -5.38
N ASP A 63 -2.72 -6.30 -5.09
CA ASP A 63 -3.00 -6.70 -3.70
C ASP A 63 -1.69 -6.94 -2.93
N GLY A 64 -0.73 -7.66 -3.50
CA GLY A 64 0.56 -7.92 -2.87
C GLY A 64 1.38 -6.66 -2.61
N ALA A 65 1.37 -5.69 -3.54
CA ALA A 65 2.08 -4.43 -3.37
C ALA A 65 1.47 -3.58 -2.24
N LEU A 66 0.14 -3.50 -2.19
CA LEU A 66 -0.57 -2.78 -1.12
C LEU A 66 -0.42 -3.49 0.23
N ALA A 67 -0.53 -4.83 0.25
CA ALA A 67 -0.31 -5.65 1.44
C ALA A 67 1.09 -5.42 2.04
N ALA A 68 2.12 -5.31 1.20
CA ALA A 68 3.49 -5.04 1.64
C ALA A 68 3.66 -3.64 2.28
N LEU A 69 2.76 -2.69 2.00
CA LEU A 69 2.74 -1.37 2.64
C LEU A 69 2.07 -1.39 4.02
N VAL A 70 1.11 -2.30 4.27
CA VAL A 70 0.31 -2.29 5.51
C VAL A 70 1.16 -2.34 6.78
N PRO A 71 2.23 -3.16 6.90
CA PRO A 71 3.08 -3.15 8.09
C PRO A 71 3.80 -1.82 8.36
N LEU A 72 3.91 -0.97 7.33
CA LEU A 72 4.60 0.32 7.40
C LEU A 72 3.71 1.46 7.91
N LEU A 73 2.39 1.25 7.90
CA LEU A 73 1.43 2.28 8.26
C LEU A 73 1.56 2.61 9.75
N PRO A 74 1.58 3.90 10.14
CA PRO A 74 1.51 4.28 11.55
C PRO A 74 0.24 3.74 12.21
N ALA A 75 0.27 3.55 13.52
CA ALA A 75 -0.91 3.20 14.30
C ALA A 75 -1.68 4.47 14.69
N SER A 76 -3.03 4.40 14.69
CA SER A 76 -3.89 5.47 15.19
C SER A 76 -5.28 4.93 15.52
N ASP A 77 -5.86 5.41 16.62
CA ASP A 77 -7.23 5.10 17.00
C ASP A 77 -8.24 6.15 16.51
N GLU A 78 -7.78 7.15 15.77
CA GLU A 78 -8.62 8.21 15.25
C GLU A 78 -9.61 7.69 14.19
N ARG A 79 -10.82 8.22 14.26
CA ARG A 79 -11.85 7.89 13.26
C ARG A 79 -11.52 8.48 11.90
N GLN A 80 -11.44 7.63 10.90
CA GLN A 80 -11.23 8.04 9.51
C GLN A 80 -11.79 7.01 8.53
N LEU A 81 -11.99 7.46 7.29
CA LEU A 81 -12.25 6.60 6.14
C LEU A 81 -10.95 6.42 5.35
N LEU A 82 -10.57 5.18 5.09
CA LEU A 82 -9.43 4.83 4.26
C LEU A 82 -9.92 4.21 2.95
N LEU A 83 -9.65 4.88 1.84
CA LEU A 83 -9.85 4.33 0.50
C LEU A 83 -8.64 3.46 0.14
N VAL A 84 -8.87 2.21 -0.25
CA VAL A 84 -7.78 1.26 -0.54
C VAL A 84 -7.91 0.71 -1.95
N GLY A 85 -6.85 0.90 -2.73
CA GLY A 85 -6.70 0.48 -4.12
C GLY A 85 -6.22 1.63 -5.01
N THR A 86 -5.67 1.28 -6.16
CA THR A 86 -5.12 2.26 -7.11
C THR A 86 -6.25 2.99 -7.83
N LEU A 87 -6.38 4.29 -7.55
CA LEU A 87 -7.32 5.18 -8.19
C LEU A 87 -6.59 6.25 -9.00
N ALA A 88 -7.20 6.72 -10.08
CA ALA A 88 -6.76 7.95 -10.73
C ALA A 88 -7.01 9.15 -9.78
N ASP A 89 -6.08 10.11 -9.72
CA ASP A 89 -6.16 11.26 -8.83
C ASP A 89 -7.51 12.00 -8.92
N ALA A 90 -8.03 12.17 -10.13
CA ALA A 90 -9.32 12.84 -10.33
C ALA A 90 -10.51 12.07 -9.70
N VAL A 91 -10.45 10.72 -9.67
CA VAL A 91 -11.49 9.88 -9.05
C VAL A 91 -11.36 9.98 -7.53
N GLU A 92 -10.14 9.90 -7.01
CA GLU A 92 -9.87 10.05 -5.58
C GLU A 92 -10.36 11.42 -5.07
N ASP A 93 -10.04 12.52 -5.77
CA ASP A 93 -10.50 13.86 -5.41
C ASP A 93 -12.04 13.97 -5.38
N ARG A 94 -12.71 13.36 -6.36
CA ARG A 94 -14.19 13.35 -6.39
C ARG A 94 -14.77 12.56 -5.22
N LEU A 95 -14.17 11.42 -4.85
CA LEU A 95 -14.61 10.62 -3.72
C LEU A 95 -14.38 11.36 -2.41
N ILE A 96 -13.22 11.98 -2.21
CA ILE A 96 -12.92 12.78 -1.02
C ILE A 96 -13.96 13.92 -0.89
N HIS A 97 -14.22 14.62 -1.99
CA HIS A 97 -15.23 15.68 -2.00
C HIS A 97 -16.65 15.17 -1.68
N LEU A 98 -17.04 14.04 -2.27
CA LEU A 98 -18.32 13.40 -2.02
C LEU A 98 -18.47 13.02 -0.54
N PHE A 99 -17.48 12.36 0.05
CA PHE A 99 -17.50 11.99 1.46
C PHE A 99 -17.51 13.22 2.38
N GLY A 100 -16.78 14.28 2.03
CA GLY A 100 -16.83 15.55 2.75
C GLY A 100 -18.25 16.15 2.79
N ARG A 101 -18.99 16.10 1.67
CA ARG A 101 -20.40 16.53 1.61
C ARG A 101 -21.33 15.68 2.47
N LEU A 102 -20.97 14.42 2.72
CA LEU A 102 -21.69 13.51 3.62
C LEU A 102 -21.24 13.63 5.08
N GLY A 103 -20.38 14.62 5.40
CA GLY A 103 -19.88 14.85 6.76
C GLY A 103 -18.68 13.99 7.16
N ILE A 104 -18.11 13.22 6.24
CA ILE A 104 -16.91 12.41 6.47
C ILE A 104 -15.70 13.22 6.04
N ASN A 105 -15.12 13.98 6.96
CA ASN A 105 -14.07 14.96 6.65
C ASN A 105 -12.64 14.38 6.72
N ARG A 106 -12.44 13.22 7.37
CA ARG A 106 -11.14 12.55 7.44
C ARG A 106 -11.13 11.36 6.47
N VAL A 107 -10.72 11.63 5.26
CA VAL A 107 -10.56 10.63 4.20
C VAL A 107 -9.11 10.58 3.79
N SER A 108 -8.52 9.41 3.75
CA SER A 108 -7.17 9.16 3.26
C SER A 108 -7.17 8.00 2.27
N SER A 109 -6.08 7.82 1.54
CA SER A 109 -5.94 6.77 0.53
C SER A 109 -4.69 5.94 0.72
N LEU A 110 -4.79 4.67 0.32
CA LEU A 110 -3.68 3.73 0.20
C LEU A 110 -3.72 3.10 -1.21
N PRO A 111 -2.70 3.29 -2.05
CA PRO A 111 -1.45 3.99 -1.78
C PRO A 111 -1.63 5.50 -1.62
N PRO A 112 -0.78 6.17 -0.82
CA PRO A 112 -0.81 7.62 -0.72
C PRO A 112 -0.16 8.26 -1.96
N ARG A 113 -0.56 9.47 -2.32
CA ARG A 113 0.05 10.25 -3.42
C ARG A 113 1.51 10.61 -3.16
N GLN A 114 1.89 10.69 -1.89
CA GLN A 114 3.26 11.00 -1.47
C GLN A 114 3.76 9.92 -0.51
N SER A 115 4.94 9.42 -0.74
CA SER A 115 5.56 8.35 0.07
C SER A 115 5.76 8.73 1.54
N THR A 116 5.73 10.01 1.85
CA THR A 116 5.83 10.55 3.22
C THR A 116 4.48 10.66 3.93
N ALA A 117 3.37 10.51 3.21
CA ALA A 117 2.01 10.69 3.71
C ALA A 117 1.29 9.36 3.92
N LEU A 118 1.99 8.37 4.49
CA LEU A 118 1.37 7.08 4.82
C LEU A 118 0.20 7.28 5.80
N PRO A 119 -1.00 6.76 5.48
CA PRO A 119 -2.14 6.86 6.37
C PRO A 119 -1.90 6.07 7.66
N ALA A 120 -2.30 6.61 8.79
CA ALA A 120 -2.28 5.86 10.04
C ALA A 120 -3.50 4.94 10.10
N VAL A 121 -3.38 3.74 10.67
CA VAL A 121 -4.46 2.73 10.69
C VAL A 121 -4.58 2.06 12.05
N GLY A 122 -5.83 1.87 12.49
CA GLY A 122 -6.16 1.16 13.72
C GLY A 122 -7.68 1.03 13.92
N PRO A 123 -8.15 0.78 15.16
CA PRO A 123 -9.55 0.48 15.46
C PRO A 123 -10.56 1.54 15.02
N GLY A 124 -10.15 2.81 14.95
CA GLY A 124 -10.99 3.90 14.46
C GLY A 124 -11.11 3.99 12.93
N THR A 125 -10.35 3.17 12.19
CA THR A 125 -10.31 3.23 10.73
C THR A 125 -11.41 2.38 10.11
N THR A 126 -12.24 2.99 9.26
CA THR A 126 -13.14 2.28 8.36
C THR A 126 -12.51 2.21 6.98
N VAL A 127 -12.37 1.02 6.43
CA VAL A 127 -11.73 0.76 5.13
C VAL A 127 -12.78 0.52 4.06
N LEU A 128 -12.66 1.24 2.95
CA LEU A 128 -13.46 1.05 1.75
C LEU A 128 -12.54 0.58 0.61
N LEU A 129 -12.70 -0.68 0.21
CA LEU A 129 -11.95 -1.24 -0.91
C LEU A 129 -12.49 -0.70 -2.23
N THR A 130 -11.61 -0.22 -3.09
CA THR A 130 -11.98 0.23 -4.44
C THR A 130 -12.00 -0.93 -5.44
N GLN A 131 -11.40 -2.05 -5.06
CA GLN A 131 -11.32 -3.27 -5.86
C GLN A 131 -11.65 -4.51 -5.01
N PRO A 132 -12.46 -5.46 -5.52
CA PRO A 132 -12.90 -6.62 -4.75
C PRO A 132 -11.81 -7.66 -4.52
N PHE A 133 -10.73 -7.62 -5.29
CA PHE A 133 -9.64 -8.60 -5.21
C PHE A 133 -8.55 -8.28 -4.17
N LEU A 134 -8.64 -7.16 -3.45
CA LEU A 134 -7.66 -6.73 -2.44
C LEU A 134 -7.83 -7.51 -1.13
N THR A 135 -7.75 -8.84 -1.21
CA THR A 135 -8.11 -9.75 -0.11
C THR A 135 -7.05 -9.83 0.97
N GLU A 136 -5.78 -9.91 0.59
CA GLU A 136 -4.66 -9.96 1.53
C GLU A 136 -4.45 -8.61 2.22
N THR A 137 -4.52 -7.53 1.46
CA THR A 137 -4.49 -6.16 2.01
C THR A 137 -5.61 -5.96 3.03
N ALA A 138 -6.83 -6.39 2.69
CA ALA A 138 -7.99 -6.31 3.60
C ALA A 138 -7.78 -7.13 4.87
N ARG A 139 -7.21 -8.33 4.76
CA ARG A 139 -6.89 -9.19 5.90
C ARG A 139 -5.92 -8.48 6.84
N LEU A 140 -4.79 -7.99 6.32
CA LEU A 140 -3.78 -7.30 7.11
C LEU A 140 -4.30 -6.02 7.78
N LEU A 141 -5.20 -5.29 7.11
CA LEU A 141 -5.83 -4.10 7.71
C LEU A 141 -6.77 -4.47 8.86
N ARG A 142 -7.52 -5.60 8.75
CA ARG A 142 -8.32 -6.13 9.86
C ARG A 142 -7.44 -6.56 11.03
N ASP A 143 -6.30 -7.20 10.77
CA ASP A 143 -5.34 -7.60 11.81
C ASP A 143 -4.79 -6.38 12.59
N ARG A 144 -4.81 -5.20 12.00
CA ARG A 144 -4.50 -3.91 12.65
C ARG A 144 -5.69 -3.28 13.36
N GLY A 145 -6.83 -3.94 13.42
CA GLY A 145 -8.04 -3.49 14.09
C GLY A 145 -9.00 -2.66 13.21
N ALA A 146 -8.68 -2.40 11.94
CA ALA A 146 -9.55 -1.64 11.06
C ALA A 146 -10.83 -2.42 10.67
N THR A 147 -11.94 -1.69 10.53
CA THR A 147 -13.18 -2.24 10.02
C THR A 147 -13.21 -2.17 8.50
N VAL A 148 -13.11 -3.32 7.83
CA VAL A 148 -13.15 -3.40 6.36
C VAL A 148 -14.59 -3.65 5.92
N LEU A 149 -15.14 -2.73 5.11
CA LEU A 149 -16.49 -2.88 4.54
C LEU A 149 -16.50 -4.02 3.52
N THR A 150 -17.55 -4.83 3.57
CA THR A 150 -17.68 -6.04 2.73
C THR A 150 -18.12 -5.74 1.31
N ALA A 151 -18.76 -4.59 1.08
CA ALA A 151 -19.14 -4.16 -0.25
C ALA A 151 -18.02 -3.29 -0.85
N PRO A 152 -17.39 -3.72 -1.96
CA PRO A 152 -16.44 -2.86 -2.67
C PRO A 152 -17.17 -1.65 -3.26
N LEU A 153 -16.45 -0.55 -3.41
CA LEU A 153 -16.96 0.62 -4.11
C LEU A 153 -17.21 0.25 -5.57
N SER A 154 -18.46 0.24 -6.01
CA SER A 154 -18.76 0.06 -7.42
C SER A 154 -18.62 1.39 -8.16
N LEU A 155 -17.52 1.54 -8.90
CA LEU A 155 -17.25 2.75 -9.69
C LEU A 155 -18.09 2.81 -10.99
N ILE A 156 -18.90 1.78 -11.27
CA ILE A 156 -19.71 1.70 -12.50
C ILE A 156 -20.88 2.68 -12.48
N HIS A 157 -21.25 3.22 -11.33
CA HIS A 157 -22.40 4.09 -11.15
C HIS A 157 -22.05 5.50 -10.65
N ILE A 158 -20.79 5.93 -10.78
CA ILE A 158 -20.34 7.28 -10.42
C ILE A 158 -20.15 8.14 -11.66
#